data_30e60beb5ef7cdf3fb601ddee6ed5b56
#
_entry.id   30e60beb5ef7cdf3fb601ddee6ed5b56
#
_cell.length_a   1.000
_cell.length_b   1.000
_cell.length_c   1.000
_cell.angle_alpha   90.00
_cell.angle_beta   90.00
_cell.angle_gamma   90.00
#
_symmetry.space_group_name_H-M   'P 1'
#
loop_
_entity.id
_entity.type
_entity.pdbx_description
1 polymer ?
#
loop_
_entity_poly.entity_id
_entity_poly.type
_entity_poly.pdbx_seq_one_letter_code
_entity_poly.pdbx_strand_id
1 'polypeptide(L)'
;MKLGKKALEALQAEIDGQLKPGDELIVAGPVAAEGTAWITENYHDRLREVFPERFLEDARRLPEVYGTGKTKENNKVWKMAEASGASARYLMGEGGFLSALWKMAEVSGVGLSADLRSVPIRQETIEICEIFDVNPYKLLSGGSILLGIQGGDAFVQELRREGIMAAVIGQTNSGNDRLLYSGGNARYLERPAEDEIKILKRG
;
A
#
# COMPACT_ATOMS: atom_id res chain seq x y z
N MET A 1 13.89 13.00 -14.15
CA MET A 1 12.89 13.75 -14.95
C MET A 1 11.72 14.04 -14.01
N LYS A 2 11.41 15.30 -13.74
CA LYS A 2 10.31 15.70 -12.85
C LYS A 2 8.95 15.56 -13.57
N LEU A 3 7.88 15.35 -12.80
CA LEU A 3 6.51 15.40 -13.34
C LEU A 3 6.21 16.79 -13.91
N GLY A 4 5.42 16.84 -14.98
CA GLY A 4 4.87 18.11 -15.47
C GLY A 4 3.89 18.71 -14.46
N LYS A 5 3.75 20.05 -14.47
CA LYS A 5 2.94 20.79 -13.49
C LYS A 5 1.52 20.24 -13.31
N LYS A 6 0.78 19.99 -14.41
CA LYS A 6 -0.59 19.44 -14.37
C LYS A 6 -0.66 18.05 -13.72
N ALA A 7 0.33 17.18 -14.00
CA ALA A 7 0.36 15.84 -13.39
C ALA A 7 0.67 15.91 -11.89
N LEU A 8 1.53 16.84 -11.47
CA LEU A 8 1.81 17.07 -10.07
C LEU A 8 0.59 17.62 -9.32
N GLU A 9 -0.12 18.59 -9.89
CA GLU A 9 -1.35 19.15 -9.34
C GLU A 9 -2.45 18.07 -9.17
N ALA A 10 -2.61 17.18 -10.15
CA ALA A 10 -3.54 16.06 -10.06
C ALA A 10 -3.18 15.10 -8.91
N LEU A 11 -1.89 14.75 -8.76
CA LEU A 11 -1.44 13.93 -7.64
C LEU A 11 -1.62 14.62 -6.28
N GLN A 12 -1.37 15.92 -6.21
CA GLN A 12 -1.59 16.70 -4.99
C GLN A 12 -3.05 16.68 -4.54
N ALA A 13 -4.00 16.63 -5.48
CA ALA A 13 -5.42 16.55 -5.15
C ALA A 13 -5.83 15.19 -4.54
N GLU A 14 -5.10 14.11 -4.85
CA GLU A 14 -5.37 12.77 -4.30
C GLU A 14 -4.80 12.60 -2.88
N ILE A 15 -3.67 13.27 -2.59
CA ILE A 15 -2.91 13.13 -1.34
C ILE A 15 -3.30 14.26 -0.39
N ASP A 16 -3.63 13.91 0.84
CA ASP A 16 -3.92 14.89 1.88
C ASP A 16 -2.66 15.18 2.70
N GLY A 17 -2.26 16.45 2.74
CA GLY A 17 -1.02 16.89 3.38
C GLY A 17 0.25 16.61 2.58
N GLN A 18 1.39 16.70 3.24
CA GLN A 18 2.72 16.45 2.68
C GLN A 18 3.62 15.77 3.72
N LEU A 19 4.38 14.77 3.29
CA LEU A 19 5.42 14.15 4.10
C LEU A 19 6.48 15.19 4.48
N LYS A 20 6.94 15.11 5.71
CA LYS A 20 8.04 15.94 6.23
C LYS A 20 9.26 15.07 6.48
N PRO A 21 10.48 15.58 6.33
CA PRO A 21 11.68 14.85 6.73
C PRO A 21 11.59 14.39 8.19
N GLY A 22 11.87 13.10 8.42
CA GLY A 22 11.77 12.49 9.74
C GLY A 22 10.41 11.85 10.04
N ASP A 23 9.42 11.95 9.16
CA ASP A 23 8.17 11.21 9.32
C ASP A 23 8.43 9.70 9.19
N GLU A 24 7.85 8.93 10.09
CA GLU A 24 7.75 7.49 9.95
C GLU A 24 6.63 7.16 8.97
N LEU A 25 6.92 6.24 8.05
CA LEU A 25 5.99 5.78 7.04
C LEU A 25 5.22 4.58 7.59
N ILE A 26 3.89 4.66 7.58
CA ILE A 26 3.02 3.60 8.07
C ILE A 26 2.11 3.12 6.96
N VAL A 27 1.98 1.80 6.85
CA VAL A 27 0.93 1.13 6.09
C VAL A 27 -0.09 0.57 7.06
N ALA A 28 -1.37 0.89 6.85
CA ALA A 28 -2.49 0.31 7.59
C ALA A 28 -3.49 -0.34 6.62
N GLY A 29 -3.94 -1.53 6.97
CA GLY A 29 -4.60 -2.48 6.08
C GLY A 29 -3.57 -3.27 5.24
N PRO A 30 -3.85 -4.55 4.91
CA PRO A 30 -2.95 -5.36 4.10
C PRO A 30 -2.92 -4.88 2.65
N VAL A 31 -1.72 -4.69 2.09
CA VAL A 31 -1.57 -4.32 0.67
C VAL A 31 -2.06 -5.45 -0.23
N ALA A 32 -2.47 -5.09 -1.44
CA ALA A 32 -2.95 -6.01 -2.49
C ALA A 32 -4.21 -6.82 -2.15
N ALA A 33 -4.88 -6.57 -1.02
CA ALA A 33 -6.08 -7.32 -0.64
C ALA A 33 -7.20 -7.23 -1.71
N GLU A 34 -7.45 -6.05 -2.26
CA GLU A 34 -8.45 -5.86 -3.32
C GLU A 34 -8.06 -6.57 -4.62
N GLY A 35 -6.78 -6.49 -5.00
CA GLY A 35 -6.26 -7.19 -6.17
C GLY A 35 -6.31 -8.70 -6.02
N THR A 36 -6.00 -9.22 -4.83
CA THR A 36 -6.11 -10.64 -4.50
C THR A 36 -7.54 -11.14 -4.64
N ALA A 37 -8.50 -10.41 -4.06
CA ALA A 37 -9.92 -10.73 -4.20
C ALA A 37 -10.34 -10.74 -5.68
N TRP A 38 -9.93 -9.73 -6.43
CA TRP A 38 -10.22 -9.64 -7.87
C TRP A 38 -9.64 -10.84 -8.65
N ILE A 39 -8.38 -11.22 -8.40
CA ILE A 39 -7.77 -12.40 -9.04
C ILE A 39 -8.56 -13.66 -8.68
N THR A 40 -8.89 -13.82 -7.41
CA THR A 40 -9.64 -14.99 -6.92
C THR A 40 -11.02 -15.13 -7.57
N GLU A 41 -11.70 -14.02 -7.81
CA GLU A 41 -13.01 -14.01 -8.49
C GLU A 41 -12.87 -14.32 -10.00
N ASN A 42 -11.89 -13.75 -10.66
CA ASN A 42 -11.77 -13.84 -12.13
C ASN A 42 -11.04 -15.08 -12.63
N TYR A 43 -10.24 -15.73 -11.79
CA TYR A 43 -9.45 -16.92 -12.10
C TYR A 43 -9.75 -18.09 -11.14
N HIS A 44 -10.95 -18.14 -10.63
CA HIS A 44 -11.38 -19.13 -9.63
C HIS A 44 -11.13 -20.57 -10.08
N ASP A 45 -11.47 -20.94 -11.33
CA ASP A 45 -11.31 -22.30 -11.83
C ASP A 45 -9.84 -22.75 -11.84
N ARG A 46 -8.92 -21.86 -12.18
CA ARG A 46 -7.48 -22.15 -12.13
C ARG A 46 -6.98 -22.29 -10.69
N LEU A 47 -7.46 -21.44 -9.78
CA LEU A 47 -7.02 -21.45 -8.39
C LEU A 47 -7.54 -22.65 -7.61
N ARG A 48 -8.75 -23.13 -7.90
CA ARG A 48 -9.32 -24.31 -7.21
C ARG A 48 -8.59 -25.61 -7.55
N GLU A 49 -7.75 -25.64 -8.59
CA GLU A 49 -6.87 -26.77 -8.86
C GLU A 49 -5.72 -26.88 -7.87
N VAL A 50 -5.38 -25.76 -7.18
CA VAL A 50 -4.24 -25.65 -6.25
C VAL A 50 -4.70 -25.48 -4.80
N PHE A 51 -5.79 -24.71 -4.57
CA PHE A 51 -6.22 -24.32 -3.24
C PHE A 51 -7.63 -24.88 -2.91
N PRO A 52 -7.87 -25.23 -1.63
CA PRO A 52 -9.20 -25.61 -1.17
C PRO A 52 -10.15 -24.40 -1.22
N GLU A 53 -11.45 -24.66 -1.41
CA GLU A 53 -12.48 -23.61 -1.55
C GLU A 53 -12.49 -22.63 -0.36
N ARG A 54 -12.30 -23.11 0.87
CA ARG A 54 -12.22 -22.26 2.06
C ARG A 54 -11.11 -21.19 1.95
N PHE A 55 -9.94 -21.56 1.42
CA PHE A 55 -8.85 -20.62 1.21
C PHE A 55 -9.24 -19.53 0.20
N LEU A 56 -9.93 -19.93 -0.88
CA LEU A 56 -10.40 -18.99 -1.90
C LEU A 56 -11.51 -18.06 -1.38
N GLU A 57 -12.38 -18.56 -0.52
CA GLU A 57 -13.38 -17.75 0.19
C GLU A 57 -12.72 -16.71 1.10
N ASP A 58 -11.72 -17.11 1.88
CA ASP A 58 -10.95 -16.20 2.73
C ASP A 58 -10.21 -15.14 1.90
N ALA A 59 -9.60 -15.53 0.79
CA ALA A 59 -8.93 -14.60 -0.14
C ALA A 59 -9.88 -13.57 -0.77
N ARG A 60 -11.08 -13.98 -1.19
CA ARG A 60 -12.12 -13.07 -1.71
C ARG A 60 -12.57 -12.03 -0.69
N ARG A 61 -12.59 -12.41 0.58
CA ARG A 61 -13.07 -11.56 1.67
C ARG A 61 -12.02 -10.66 2.29
N LEU A 62 -10.76 -10.73 1.85
CA LEU A 62 -9.67 -9.91 2.40
C LEU A 62 -10.02 -8.40 2.48
N PRO A 63 -10.58 -7.76 1.43
CA PRO A 63 -10.93 -6.34 1.49
C PRO A 63 -12.05 -6.03 2.48
N GLU A 64 -12.98 -6.96 2.67
CA GLU A 64 -14.10 -6.83 3.62
C GLU A 64 -13.62 -6.96 5.06
N VAL A 65 -12.80 -7.97 5.33
CA VAL A 65 -12.37 -8.34 6.69
C VAL A 65 -11.26 -7.42 7.21
N TYR A 66 -10.31 -7.03 6.35
CA TYR A 66 -9.09 -6.33 6.76
C TYR A 66 -8.95 -4.93 6.18
N GLY A 67 -9.80 -4.54 5.23
CA GLY A 67 -9.76 -3.21 4.63
C GLY A 67 -10.14 -2.12 5.63
N THR A 68 -9.49 -0.96 5.52
CA THR A 68 -9.73 0.19 6.41
C THR A 68 -10.86 1.11 5.93
N GLY A 69 -11.38 0.85 4.73
CA GLY A 69 -12.37 1.67 4.04
C GLY A 69 -11.82 2.27 2.75
N LYS A 70 -12.68 2.40 1.72
CA LYS A 70 -12.27 2.80 0.36
C LYS A 70 -12.36 4.31 0.11
N THR A 71 -13.05 5.07 0.96
CA THR A 71 -13.18 6.52 0.85
C THR A 71 -12.72 7.21 2.12
N LYS A 72 -12.35 8.48 2.05
CA LYS A 72 -11.92 9.28 3.20
C LYS A 72 -12.97 9.28 4.32
N GLU A 73 -14.24 9.35 3.94
CA GLU A 73 -15.38 9.45 4.86
C GLU A 73 -15.63 8.16 5.64
N ASN A 74 -15.44 7.00 5.01
CA ASN A 74 -15.67 5.70 5.63
C ASN A 74 -14.40 5.01 6.15
N ASN A 75 -13.22 5.63 5.96
CA ASN A 75 -11.97 5.08 6.42
C ASN A 75 -11.69 5.48 7.88
N LYS A 76 -11.72 4.48 8.77
CA LYS A 76 -11.46 4.69 10.20
C LYS A 76 -10.04 5.19 10.47
N VAL A 77 -9.06 4.62 9.78
CA VAL A 77 -7.64 4.99 9.93
C VAL A 77 -7.41 6.44 9.48
N TRP A 78 -8.09 6.88 8.43
CA TRP A 78 -8.01 8.26 7.94
C TRP A 78 -8.34 9.28 9.06
N LYS A 79 -9.44 9.04 9.76
CA LYS A 79 -9.89 9.90 10.87
C LYS A 79 -8.95 9.84 12.07
N MET A 80 -8.48 8.65 12.42
CA MET A 80 -7.51 8.47 13.51
C MET A 80 -6.18 9.17 13.19
N ALA A 81 -5.66 9.03 11.99
CA ALA A 81 -4.43 9.67 11.54
C ALA A 81 -4.55 11.21 11.53
N GLU A 82 -5.72 11.74 11.14
CA GLU A 82 -6.00 13.16 11.21
C GLU A 82 -5.96 13.68 12.66
N ALA A 83 -6.64 12.99 13.56
CA ALA A 83 -6.66 13.33 14.98
C ALA A 83 -5.27 13.24 15.63
N SER A 84 -4.43 12.31 15.17
CA SER A 84 -3.05 12.11 15.66
C SER A 84 -2.02 13.02 14.97
N GLY A 85 -2.44 13.92 14.09
CA GLY A 85 -1.56 14.91 13.46
C GLY A 85 -0.67 14.34 12.36
N ALA A 86 -1.10 13.30 11.62
CA ALA A 86 -0.38 12.79 10.47
C ALA A 86 -0.08 13.90 9.46
N SER A 87 1.17 13.97 9.00
CA SER A 87 1.66 14.98 8.05
C SER A 87 1.10 14.77 6.66
N ALA A 88 0.89 13.51 6.26
CA ALA A 88 0.32 13.14 4.97
C ALA A 88 -0.46 11.84 5.06
N ARG A 89 -1.49 11.71 4.23
CA ARG A 89 -2.37 10.53 4.14
C ARG A 89 -2.74 10.26 2.68
N TYR A 90 -2.70 9.00 2.28
CA TYR A 90 -3.07 8.58 0.94
C TYR A 90 -3.77 7.23 0.94
N LEU A 91 -5.00 7.19 0.41
CA LEU A 91 -5.70 5.92 0.15
C LEU A 91 -5.05 5.23 -1.04
N MET A 92 -4.56 4.01 -0.81
CA MET A 92 -3.96 3.24 -1.89
C MET A 92 -5.03 2.77 -2.88
N GLY A 93 -4.59 2.46 -4.08
CA GLY A 93 -5.46 1.97 -5.16
C GLY A 93 -4.63 1.32 -6.25
N GLU A 94 -4.88 1.72 -7.49
CA GLU A 94 -4.21 1.23 -8.69
C GLU A 94 -2.69 1.46 -8.63
N GLY A 95 -1.92 0.46 -9.06
CA GLY A 95 -0.46 0.42 -9.00
C GLY A 95 0.10 0.07 -7.62
N GLY A 96 -0.78 -0.19 -6.64
CA GLY A 96 -0.48 -0.74 -5.34
C GLY A 96 0.39 0.14 -4.45
N PHE A 97 1.07 -0.52 -3.53
CA PHE A 97 1.91 0.11 -2.51
C PHE A 97 3.09 0.90 -3.10
N LEU A 98 3.81 0.36 -4.09
CA LEU A 98 4.97 1.05 -4.67
C LEU A 98 4.56 2.34 -5.39
N SER A 99 3.41 2.33 -6.05
CA SER A 99 2.84 3.53 -6.68
C SER A 99 2.48 4.58 -5.62
N ALA A 100 1.83 4.17 -4.54
CA ALA A 100 1.45 5.06 -3.44
C ALA A 100 2.67 5.71 -2.79
N LEU A 101 3.70 4.91 -2.48
CA LEU A 101 4.94 5.38 -1.87
C LEU A 101 5.67 6.39 -2.76
N TRP A 102 5.78 6.08 -4.06
CA TRP A 102 6.41 6.98 -5.03
C TRP A 102 5.64 8.30 -5.15
N LYS A 103 4.31 8.24 -5.29
CA LYS A 103 3.43 9.41 -5.42
C LYS A 103 3.55 10.35 -4.22
N MET A 104 3.48 9.82 -3.00
CA MET A 104 3.60 10.62 -1.77
C MET A 104 4.98 11.29 -1.66
N ALA A 105 6.06 10.57 -1.96
CA ALA A 105 7.40 11.12 -1.93
C ALA A 105 7.63 12.18 -3.02
N GLU A 106 7.06 11.98 -4.23
CA GLU A 106 7.17 12.94 -5.34
C GLU A 106 6.45 14.26 -5.04
N VAL A 107 5.22 14.18 -4.51
CA VAL A 107 4.43 15.37 -4.13
C VAL A 107 5.09 16.14 -3.00
N SER A 108 5.71 15.43 -2.06
CA SER A 108 6.32 16.03 -0.88
C SER A 108 7.77 16.48 -1.10
N GLY A 109 8.43 16.04 -2.18
CA GLY A 109 9.82 16.41 -2.49
C GLY A 109 10.81 15.85 -1.46
N VAL A 110 10.56 14.70 -0.87
CA VAL A 110 11.40 14.06 0.15
C VAL A 110 12.05 12.78 -0.36
N GLY A 111 13.20 12.45 0.22
CA GLY A 111 13.78 11.11 0.18
C GLY A 111 13.13 10.20 1.22
N LEU A 112 13.32 8.90 1.06
CA LEU A 112 12.82 7.90 2.00
C LEU A 112 13.66 6.61 1.99
N SER A 113 13.49 5.84 3.05
CA SER A 113 13.91 4.44 3.13
C SER A 113 12.74 3.60 3.65
N ALA A 114 12.45 2.49 2.98
CA ALA A 114 11.38 1.57 3.37
C ALA A 114 11.83 0.11 3.28
N ASP A 115 11.49 -0.70 4.29
CA ASP A 115 11.73 -2.15 4.27
C ASP A 115 10.48 -2.86 3.77
N LEU A 116 10.60 -3.54 2.63
CA LEU A 116 9.50 -4.28 2.01
C LEU A 116 9.00 -5.43 2.89
N ARG A 117 9.86 -6.00 3.75
CA ARG A 117 9.46 -7.08 4.65
C ARG A 117 8.57 -6.64 5.81
N SER A 118 8.58 -5.33 6.11
CA SER A 118 7.71 -4.74 7.12
C SER A 118 6.31 -4.40 6.58
N VAL A 119 6.12 -4.44 5.26
CA VAL A 119 4.83 -4.10 4.64
C VAL A 119 3.80 -5.18 4.96
N PRO A 120 2.63 -4.82 5.54
CA PRO A 120 1.59 -5.79 5.87
C PRO A 120 1.01 -6.43 4.59
N ILE A 121 1.22 -7.72 4.43
CA ILE A 121 0.67 -8.54 3.35
C ILE A 121 0.08 -9.81 3.96
N ARG A 122 -1.06 -10.26 3.45
CA ARG A 122 -1.67 -11.53 3.84
C ARG A 122 -1.03 -12.69 3.10
N GLN A 123 -1.02 -13.85 3.76
CA GLN A 123 -0.49 -15.09 3.16
C GLN A 123 -1.24 -15.44 1.88
N GLU A 124 -2.57 -15.32 1.89
CA GLU A 124 -3.44 -15.58 0.75
C GLU A 124 -3.01 -14.75 -0.48
N THR A 125 -2.62 -13.49 -0.24
CA THR A 125 -2.08 -12.61 -1.29
C THR A 125 -0.79 -13.14 -1.87
N ILE A 126 0.16 -13.54 -1.02
CA ILE A 126 1.47 -14.04 -1.46
C ILE A 126 1.29 -15.29 -2.32
N GLU A 127 0.55 -16.28 -1.81
CA GLU A 127 0.36 -17.56 -2.50
C GLU A 127 -0.40 -17.41 -3.83
N ILE A 128 -1.42 -16.57 -3.88
CA ILE A 128 -2.15 -16.30 -5.14
C ILE A 128 -1.26 -15.56 -6.13
N CYS A 129 -0.49 -14.56 -5.67
CA CYS A 129 0.43 -13.83 -6.55
C CYS A 129 1.50 -14.74 -7.17
N GLU A 130 1.99 -15.73 -6.44
CA GLU A 130 2.97 -16.71 -6.95
C GLU A 130 2.40 -17.55 -8.09
N ILE A 131 1.11 -17.95 -8.04
CA ILE A 131 0.47 -18.72 -9.13
C ILE A 131 0.43 -17.95 -10.46
N PHE A 132 0.36 -16.63 -10.39
CA PHE A 132 0.22 -15.76 -11.56
C PHE A 132 1.49 -14.99 -11.91
N ASP A 133 2.60 -15.19 -11.16
CA ASP A 133 3.86 -14.46 -11.31
C ASP A 133 3.66 -12.93 -11.29
N VAL A 134 2.81 -12.46 -10.36
CA VAL A 134 2.53 -11.03 -10.19
C VAL A 134 3.16 -10.49 -8.91
N ASN A 135 3.56 -9.22 -8.95
CA ASN A 135 4.18 -8.56 -7.82
C ASN A 135 3.12 -7.96 -6.88
N PRO A 136 2.94 -8.48 -5.65
CA PRO A 136 1.93 -7.99 -4.72
C PRO A 136 2.08 -6.50 -4.36
N TYR A 137 3.30 -5.96 -4.39
CA TYR A 137 3.54 -4.54 -4.11
C TYR A 137 3.07 -3.60 -5.23
N LYS A 138 2.79 -4.11 -6.44
CA LYS A 138 2.28 -3.37 -7.59
C LYS A 138 0.81 -3.68 -7.89
N LEU A 139 0.20 -4.55 -7.09
CA LEU A 139 -1.16 -5.02 -7.27
C LEU A 139 -2.15 -4.10 -6.54
N LEU A 140 -3.32 -3.88 -7.13
CA LEU A 140 -4.41 -3.05 -6.61
C LEU A 140 -4.62 -3.21 -5.11
N SER A 141 -4.48 -2.11 -4.36
CA SER A 141 -4.45 -2.09 -2.89
C SER A 141 -5.55 -1.20 -2.27
N GLY A 142 -6.71 -1.11 -2.90
CA GLY A 142 -7.85 -0.39 -2.33
C GLY A 142 -8.26 -0.94 -0.96
N GLY A 143 -8.60 -0.03 -0.05
CA GLY A 143 -8.86 -0.37 1.35
C GLY A 143 -7.62 -0.39 2.26
N SER A 144 -6.45 -0.07 1.74
CA SER A 144 -5.22 0.18 2.50
C SER A 144 -4.83 1.65 2.43
N ILE A 145 -4.13 2.14 3.45
CA ILE A 145 -3.70 3.53 3.55
C ILE A 145 -2.20 3.60 3.81
N LEU A 146 -1.53 4.54 3.14
CA LEU A 146 -0.17 4.95 3.43
C LEU A 146 -0.20 6.33 4.09
N LEU A 147 0.55 6.52 5.16
CA LEU A 147 0.62 7.79 5.86
C LEU A 147 2.02 8.06 6.42
N GLY A 148 2.30 9.35 6.69
CA GLY A 148 3.49 9.81 7.37
C GLY A 148 3.12 10.51 8.68
N ILE A 149 3.82 10.18 9.77
CA ILE A 149 3.55 10.73 11.09
C ILE A 149 4.81 10.73 11.96
N GLN A 150 4.91 11.64 12.89
CA GLN A 150 5.88 11.59 13.99
C GLN A 150 5.34 10.66 15.10
N GLY A 151 6.20 9.79 15.65
CA GLY A 151 5.78 8.84 16.67
C GLY A 151 4.94 7.68 16.13
N GLY A 152 5.31 7.16 14.98
CA GLY A 152 4.60 6.12 14.25
C GLY A 152 4.40 4.82 15.02
N ASP A 153 5.37 4.42 15.85
CA ASP A 153 5.22 3.20 16.67
C ASP A 153 4.03 3.29 17.63
N ALA A 154 3.83 4.45 18.28
CA ALA A 154 2.70 4.65 19.17
C ALA A 154 1.36 4.60 18.42
N PHE A 155 1.32 5.19 17.23
CA PHE A 155 0.14 5.18 16.38
C PHE A 155 -0.17 3.76 15.85
N VAL A 156 0.85 2.99 15.46
CA VAL A 156 0.67 1.58 15.07
C VAL A 156 0.12 0.75 16.22
N GLN A 157 0.56 0.98 17.47
CA GLN A 157 0.01 0.29 18.63
C GLN A 157 -1.47 0.64 18.87
N GLU A 158 -1.85 1.88 18.63
CA GLU A 158 -3.26 2.31 18.71
C GLU A 158 -4.10 1.60 17.64
N LEU A 159 -3.65 1.58 16.38
CA LEU A 159 -4.33 0.87 15.30
C LEU A 159 -4.50 -0.62 15.58
N ARG A 160 -3.47 -1.26 16.13
CA ARG A 160 -3.53 -2.68 16.50
C ARG A 160 -4.52 -2.97 17.62
N ARG A 161 -4.68 -2.08 18.60
CA ARG A 161 -5.72 -2.21 19.64
C ARG A 161 -7.13 -2.15 19.06
N GLU A 162 -7.29 -1.42 17.96
CA GLU A 162 -8.54 -1.35 17.19
C GLU A 162 -8.73 -2.50 16.19
N GLY A 163 -7.85 -3.53 16.24
CA GLY A 163 -7.89 -4.69 15.37
C GLY A 163 -7.41 -4.43 13.94
N ILE A 164 -6.77 -3.27 13.70
CA ILE A 164 -6.29 -2.89 12.37
C ILE A 164 -4.84 -3.36 12.18
N MET A 165 -4.61 -4.13 11.12
CA MET A 165 -3.25 -4.53 10.73
C MET A 165 -2.48 -3.28 10.29
N ALA A 166 -1.38 -2.97 10.97
CA ALA A 166 -0.54 -1.83 10.64
C ALA A 166 0.92 -2.07 10.99
N ALA A 167 1.83 -1.41 10.27
CA ALA A 167 3.26 -1.43 10.55
C ALA A 167 3.95 -0.12 10.15
N VAL A 168 4.98 0.25 10.90
CA VAL A 168 6.00 1.19 10.44
C VAL A 168 6.86 0.46 9.42
N ILE A 169 6.96 1.01 8.21
CA ILE A 169 7.67 0.40 7.09
C ILE A 169 8.97 1.13 6.74
N GLY A 170 9.21 2.28 7.33
CA GLY A 170 10.38 3.10 7.01
C GLY A 170 10.24 4.54 7.48
N GLN A 171 11.08 5.40 6.93
CA GLN A 171 11.17 6.80 7.31
C GLN A 171 11.52 7.69 6.13
N THR A 172 11.07 8.93 6.18
CA THR A 172 11.44 9.99 5.24
C THR A 172 12.69 10.73 5.68
N ASN A 173 13.36 11.38 4.74
CA ASN A 173 14.53 12.21 5.00
C ASN A 173 14.55 13.47 4.10
N SER A 174 15.47 14.39 4.36
CA SER A 174 15.63 15.62 3.59
C SER A 174 16.36 15.45 2.25
N GLY A 175 16.80 14.24 1.92
CA GLY A 175 17.45 13.90 0.66
C GLY A 175 16.45 13.72 -0.48
N ASN A 176 16.97 13.22 -1.61
CA ASN A 176 16.15 12.92 -2.80
C ASN A 176 16.09 11.41 -3.09
N ASP A 177 16.92 10.61 -2.44
CA ASP A 177 17.00 9.19 -2.70
C ASP A 177 15.81 8.47 -2.05
N ARG A 178 15.18 7.59 -2.82
CA ARG A 178 14.05 6.76 -2.40
C ARG A 178 14.50 5.32 -2.47
N LEU A 179 14.82 4.75 -1.31
CA LEU A 179 15.43 3.43 -1.21
C LEU A 179 14.45 2.40 -0.65
N LEU A 180 14.41 1.24 -1.28
CA LEU A 180 13.71 0.06 -0.82
C LEU A 180 14.70 -0.99 -0.36
N TYR A 181 14.47 -1.53 0.82
CA TYR A 181 15.27 -2.61 1.41
C TYR A 181 14.49 -3.92 1.38
N SER A 182 15.19 -5.02 1.13
CA SER A 182 14.65 -6.37 1.26
C SER A 182 15.80 -7.35 1.54
N GLY A 183 15.82 -7.96 2.72
CA GLY A 183 16.80 -8.97 3.06
C GLY A 183 18.28 -8.52 2.97
N GLY A 184 18.57 -7.27 3.29
CA GLY A 184 19.92 -6.69 3.20
C GLY A 184 20.29 -6.10 1.84
N ASN A 185 19.47 -6.29 0.82
CA ASN A 185 19.61 -5.64 -0.49
C ASN A 185 18.89 -4.31 -0.50
N ALA A 186 19.49 -3.29 -1.14
CA ALA A 186 18.88 -1.99 -1.36
C ALA A 186 18.72 -1.74 -2.87
N ARG A 187 17.58 -1.14 -3.25
CA ARG A 187 17.33 -0.67 -4.61
C ARG A 187 16.57 0.65 -4.59
N TYR A 188 16.65 1.39 -5.66
CA TYR A 188 15.83 2.60 -5.82
C TYR A 188 14.36 2.24 -6.05
N LEU A 189 13.47 3.06 -5.48
CA LEU A 189 12.05 3.06 -5.80
C LEU A 189 11.86 3.60 -7.21
N GLU A 190 11.41 2.74 -8.10
CA GLU A 190 11.15 3.09 -9.49
C GLU A 190 9.85 3.90 -9.62
N ARG A 191 9.71 4.60 -10.75
CA ARG A 191 8.44 5.21 -11.11
C ARG A 191 7.33 4.17 -11.17
N PRO A 192 6.07 4.56 -10.86
CA PRO A 192 4.95 3.66 -10.95
C PRO A 192 4.86 3.02 -12.34
N ALA A 193 4.83 1.71 -12.33
CA ALA A 193 4.46 0.92 -13.48
C ALA A 193 2.93 0.76 -13.55
N GLU A 194 2.46 0.09 -14.59
CA GLU A 194 1.06 -0.31 -14.70
C GLU A 194 0.70 -1.32 -13.59
N ASP A 195 -0.56 -1.30 -13.14
CA ASP A 195 -1.06 -2.26 -12.16
C ASP A 195 -1.02 -3.69 -12.71
N GLU A 196 -0.64 -4.63 -11.87
CA GLU A 196 -0.52 -6.05 -12.23
C GLU A 196 -1.85 -6.65 -12.75
N ILE A 197 -3.00 -6.15 -12.30
CA ILE A 197 -4.32 -6.56 -12.85
C ILE A 197 -4.42 -6.25 -14.34
N LYS A 198 -3.87 -5.13 -14.79
CA LYS A 198 -3.92 -4.77 -16.21
C LYS A 198 -3.02 -5.68 -17.04
N ILE A 199 -1.92 -6.13 -16.48
CA ILE A 199 -1.01 -7.11 -17.12
C ILE A 199 -1.74 -8.45 -17.24
N LEU A 200 -2.36 -8.93 -16.17
CA LEU A 200 -3.13 -10.18 -16.16
C LEU A 200 -4.30 -10.20 -17.17
N LYS A 201 -4.96 -9.07 -17.39
CA LYS A 201 -6.07 -8.96 -18.34
C LYS A 201 -5.63 -9.08 -19.80
N ARG A 202 -4.34 -8.96 -20.11
CA ARG A 202 -3.79 -9.00 -21.48
C ARG A 202 -3.23 -10.36 -21.86
N GLY A 203 -2.92 -11.22 -20.91
CA GLY A 203 -2.42 -12.59 -21.08
C GLY A 203 -3.55 -13.59 -21.05
#